data_3f460dcae79632c668f40cfc1c51b00a
#
_entry.id   3f460dcae79632c668f40cfc1c51b00a
#
_cell.length_a   1.000
_cell.length_b   1.000
_cell.length_c   1.000
_cell.angle_alpha   90.00
_cell.angle_beta   90.00
_cell.angle_gamma   90.00
#
_symmetry.space_group_name_H-M   'P 1'
#
loop_
_entity.id
_entity.type
_entity.pdbx_description
1 polymer ?
#
loop_
_entity_poly.entity_id
_entity_poly.type
_entity_poly.pdbx_seq_one_letter_code
_entity_poly.pdbx_strand_id
1 'polypeptide(L)'
;MLYHWESTAALSAVRDEQTAAPLALTGEGLWVCLLSSGSCTAALGEGAGALPALAPRPVEAGGLILSRAPLLLTPAGDCHLLCLLLTGTAPAQLLGGLPEQPFSARGETCPGAAELMGRLAGEEAGGSRARSQLVFALLCELANADSAAPPLPPLAAAAIEDIRANYAGLYGVEELSERLGVSKAT
;
A
#
# COMPACT_ATOMS: atom_id res chain seq x y z
N MET A 1 27.42 2.00 17.33
CA MET A 1 25.98 2.32 17.28
C MET A 1 25.25 1.07 16.80
N LEU A 2 24.49 0.41 17.68
CA LEU A 2 23.70 -0.77 17.31
C LEU A 2 22.43 -0.25 16.58
N TYR A 3 22.30 -0.57 15.31
CA TYR A 3 21.12 -0.20 14.53
C TYR A 3 19.99 -1.19 14.84
N HIS A 4 18.89 -0.70 15.37
CA HIS A 4 17.72 -1.52 15.70
C HIS A 4 16.79 -1.60 14.47
N TRP A 5 16.99 -2.62 13.66
CA TRP A 5 16.17 -2.87 12.45
C TRP A 5 14.67 -2.98 12.76
N GLU A 6 14.34 -3.58 13.89
CA GLU A 6 12.96 -3.78 14.34
C GLU A 6 12.24 -2.48 14.68
N SER A 7 12.95 -1.43 15.09
CA SER A 7 12.35 -0.12 15.30
C SER A 7 12.04 0.63 13.99
N THR A 8 12.68 0.21 12.88
CA THR A 8 12.49 0.83 11.57
C THR A 8 11.39 0.13 10.78
N ALA A 9 11.46 -1.20 10.68
CA ALA A 9 10.50 -2.00 9.94
C ALA A 9 10.45 -3.41 10.52
N ALA A 10 9.35 -3.78 11.14
CA ALA A 10 9.16 -5.08 11.76
C ALA A 10 7.86 -5.74 11.28
N LEU A 11 7.91 -7.06 11.23
CA LEU A 11 6.75 -7.92 11.11
C LEU A 11 6.30 -8.32 12.51
N SER A 12 5.15 -7.81 12.96
CA SER A 12 4.64 -8.04 14.32
C SER A 12 3.64 -9.18 14.40
N ALA A 13 2.91 -9.46 13.34
CA ALA A 13 1.99 -10.61 13.29
C ALA A 13 1.83 -11.13 11.86
N VAL A 14 1.56 -12.41 11.76
CA VAL A 14 1.18 -13.11 10.54
C VAL A 14 -0.12 -13.87 10.81
N ARG A 15 -1.06 -13.76 9.89
CA ARG A 15 -2.26 -14.57 9.79
C ARG A 15 -2.32 -15.14 8.39
N ASP A 16 -2.19 -16.43 8.28
CA ASP A 16 -2.27 -17.18 7.02
C ASP A 16 -3.39 -18.20 7.21
N GLU A 17 -4.59 -17.86 6.74
CA GLU A 17 -5.80 -18.58 7.09
C GLU A 17 -6.66 -18.90 5.87
N GLN A 18 -7.05 -20.14 5.75
CA GLN A 18 -8.13 -20.56 4.87
C GLN A 18 -9.41 -20.63 5.70
N THR A 19 -10.38 -19.76 5.41
CA THR A 19 -11.56 -19.59 6.24
C THR A 19 -12.79 -19.18 5.45
N ALA A 20 -13.96 -19.58 5.93
CA ALA A 20 -15.28 -19.06 5.54
C ALA A 20 -15.89 -18.19 6.65
N ALA A 21 -15.22 -18.09 7.81
CA ALA A 21 -15.68 -17.30 8.95
C ALA A 21 -15.10 -15.87 8.92
N PRO A 22 -15.80 -14.89 9.49
CA PRO A 22 -15.26 -13.54 9.62
C PRO A 22 -13.96 -13.49 10.39
N LEU A 23 -12.98 -12.72 9.90
CA LEU A 23 -11.67 -12.51 10.50
C LEU A 23 -11.54 -11.06 10.97
N ALA A 24 -11.40 -10.89 12.29
CA ALA A 24 -11.13 -9.59 12.88
C ALA A 24 -9.63 -9.39 13.06
N LEU A 25 -9.10 -8.30 12.51
CA LEU A 25 -7.70 -7.89 12.60
C LEU A 25 -7.59 -6.66 13.48
N THR A 26 -6.87 -6.78 14.60
CA THR A 26 -6.65 -5.73 15.58
C THR A 26 -5.17 -5.52 15.81
N GLY A 27 -4.78 -4.36 16.33
CA GLY A 27 -3.38 -4.02 16.61
C GLY A 27 -2.98 -2.68 16.01
N GLU A 28 -1.93 -2.10 16.56
CA GLU A 28 -1.38 -0.82 16.09
C GLU A 28 -0.31 -1.08 15.02
N GLY A 29 -0.44 -0.46 13.86
CA GLY A 29 0.48 -0.59 12.74
C GLY A 29 -0.22 -0.57 11.40
N LEU A 30 0.48 -1.04 10.39
CA LEU A 30 -0.04 -1.20 9.04
C LEU A 30 -0.43 -2.67 8.81
N TRP A 31 -1.70 -2.95 8.68
CA TRP A 31 -2.19 -4.20 8.15
C TRP A 31 -2.04 -4.22 6.62
N VAL A 32 -1.40 -5.26 6.12
CA VAL A 32 -1.33 -5.58 4.69
C VAL A 32 -1.94 -6.96 4.52
N CYS A 33 -3.07 -7.04 3.83
CA CYS A 33 -3.77 -8.29 3.62
C CYS A 33 -3.87 -8.59 2.13
N LEU A 34 -3.54 -9.82 1.76
CA LEU A 34 -3.67 -10.37 0.41
C LEU A 34 -4.77 -11.43 0.44
N LEU A 35 -5.74 -11.29 -0.44
CA LEU A 35 -6.70 -12.34 -0.71
C LEU A 35 -6.18 -13.21 -1.86
N SER A 36 -5.65 -14.39 -1.52
CA SER A 36 -5.02 -15.30 -2.50
C SER A 36 -6.06 -16.09 -3.30
N SER A 37 -7.21 -16.40 -2.69
CA SER A 37 -8.32 -17.07 -3.38
C SER A 37 -9.66 -16.75 -2.73
N GLY A 38 -10.74 -16.87 -3.50
CA GLY A 38 -12.10 -16.57 -3.07
C GLY A 38 -12.46 -15.09 -3.18
N SER A 39 -13.46 -14.67 -2.44
CA SER A 39 -13.88 -13.28 -2.31
C SER A 39 -14.26 -12.94 -0.88
N CYS A 40 -14.02 -11.71 -0.45
CA CYS A 40 -14.41 -11.22 0.86
C CYS A 40 -14.89 -9.78 0.80
N THR A 41 -15.51 -9.33 1.89
CA THR A 41 -15.85 -7.92 2.09
C THR A 41 -14.98 -7.38 3.21
N ALA A 42 -14.30 -6.26 2.95
CA ALA A 42 -13.48 -5.55 3.92
C ALA A 42 -14.26 -4.36 4.49
N ALA A 43 -14.33 -4.29 5.82
CA ALA A 43 -14.96 -3.21 6.56
C ALA A 43 -14.09 -2.78 7.75
N LEU A 44 -14.40 -1.64 8.35
CA LEU A 44 -13.78 -1.25 9.62
C LEU A 44 -14.25 -2.19 10.73
N GLY A 45 -13.30 -2.65 11.54
CA GLY A 45 -13.56 -3.48 12.72
C GLY A 45 -13.95 -2.63 13.93
N GLU A 46 -14.33 -3.34 15.02
CA GLU A 46 -14.58 -2.70 16.30
C GLU A 46 -13.32 -2.00 16.84
N GLY A 47 -13.48 -0.81 17.40
CA GLY A 47 -12.36 -0.02 17.90
C GLY A 47 -11.75 0.95 16.89
N ALA A 48 -12.29 1.05 15.68
CA ALA A 48 -11.86 2.06 14.69
C ALA A 48 -12.15 3.52 15.13
N GLY A 49 -12.77 3.73 16.27
CA GLY A 49 -13.05 5.06 16.86
C GLY A 49 -14.07 5.85 16.05
N ALA A 50 -13.96 7.18 16.11
CA ALA A 50 -14.85 8.12 15.39
C ALA A 50 -14.48 8.28 13.91
N LEU A 51 -13.84 7.28 13.29
CA LEU A 51 -13.57 7.32 11.86
C LEU A 51 -14.88 7.28 11.08
N PRO A 52 -14.98 8.03 9.96
CA PRO A 52 -16.19 8.02 9.14
C PRO A 52 -16.51 6.58 8.73
N ALA A 53 -17.78 6.19 8.88
CA ALA A 53 -18.25 4.88 8.46
C ALA A 53 -18.04 4.74 6.94
N LEU A 54 -17.01 4.01 6.56
CA LEU A 54 -16.79 3.66 5.16
C LEU A 54 -17.68 2.48 4.82
N ALA A 55 -18.30 2.56 3.64
CA ALA A 55 -19.05 1.43 3.12
C ALA A 55 -18.13 0.21 2.97
N PRO A 56 -18.60 -0.99 3.33
CA PRO A 56 -17.86 -2.23 3.11
C PRO A 56 -17.46 -2.35 1.65
N ARG A 57 -16.23 -2.80 1.39
CA ARG A 57 -15.68 -2.94 0.04
C ARG A 57 -15.51 -4.41 -0.32
N PRO A 58 -16.02 -4.85 -1.47
CA PRO A 58 -15.72 -6.17 -1.99
C PRO A 58 -14.26 -6.25 -2.43
N VAL A 59 -13.64 -7.37 -2.17
CA VAL A 59 -12.27 -7.70 -2.55
C VAL A 59 -12.29 -9.08 -3.17
N GLU A 60 -11.72 -9.19 -4.35
CA GLU A 60 -11.59 -10.43 -5.10
C GLU A 60 -10.17 -11.01 -4.98
N ALA A 61 -9.99 -12.25 -5.39
CA ALA A 61 -8.68 -12.90 -5.41
C ALA A 61 -7.62 -12.04 -6.14
N GLY A 62 -6.43 -11.95 -5.57
CA GLY A 62 -5.36 -11.03 -5.99
C GLY A 62 -5.48 -9.63 -5.39
N GLY A 63 -6.57 -9.32 -4.69
CA GLY A 63 -6.78 -8.02 -4.05
C GLY A 63 -5.89 -7.81 -2.83
N LEU A 64 -5.39 -6.57 -2.68
CA LEU A 64 -4.62 -6.11 -1.53
C LEU A 64 -5.42 -5.10 -0.73
N ILE A 65 -5.37 -5.23 0.60
CA ILE A 65 -5.99 -4.31 1.54
C ILE A 65 -4.90 -3.72 2.42
N LEU A 66 -4.85 -2.40 2.51
CA LEU A 66 -3.97 -1.66 3.41
C LEU A 66 -4.80 -0.96 4.47
N SER A 67 -4.49 -1.15 5.74
CA SER A 67 -5.22 -0.48 6.81
C SER A 67 -4.34 -0.13 8.00
N ARG A 68 -4.53 1.08 8.52
CA ARG A 68 -4.02 1.52 9.82
C ARG A 68 -5.03 1.36 10.95
N ALA A 69 -6.26 0.99 10.60
CA ALA A 69 -7.35 0.80 11.54
C ALA A 69 -7.70 -0.69 11.64
N PRO A 70 -8.34 -1.11 12.74
CA PRO A 70 -8.88 -2.44 12.84
C PRO A 70 -9.78 -2.79 11.66
N LEU A 71 -9.64 -4.00 11.14
CA LEU A 71 -10.40 -4.50 9.99
C LEU A 71 -11.29 -5.67 10.41
N LEU A 72 -12.44 -5.76 9.77
CA LEU A 72 -13.27 -6.97 9.72
C LEU A 72 -13.34 -7.46 8.27
N LEU A 73 -12.76 -8.61 8.02
CA LEU A 73 -12.82 -9.30 6.74
C LEU A 73 -13.91 -10.36 6.81
N THR A 74 -14.92 -10.26 5.96
CA THR A 74 -16.05 -11.18 5.93
C THR A 74 -16.03 -11.96 4.62
N PRO A 75 -15.58 -13.22 4.63
CA PRO A 75 -15.61 -14.10 3.47
C PRO A 75 -17.01 -14.30 2.91
N ALA A 76 -17.13 -14.37 1.58
CA ALA A 76 -18.38 -14.77 0.92
C ALA A 76 -18.50 -16.28 0.74
N GLY A 77 -17.46 -17.04 1.10
CA GLY A 77 -17.32 -18.47 1.03
C GLY A 77 -15.92 -18.85 1.48
N ASP A 78 -15.42 -20.01 1.12
CA ASP A 78 -14.02 -20.36 1.41
C ASP A 78 -13.08 -19.40 0.71
N CYS A 79 -12.22 -18.77 1.48
CA CYS A 79 -11.18 -17.88 0.98
C CYS A 79 -9.84 -18.14 1.68
N HIS A 80 -8.75 -17.75 1.03
CA HIS A 80 -7.42 -17.80 1.59
C HIS A 80 -6.89 -16.36 1.77
N LEU A 81 -6.62 -16.00 3.03
CA LEU A 81 -6.20 -14.68 3.47
C LEU A 81 -4.81 -14.74 4.08
N LEU A 82 -3.88 -14.00 3.52
CA LEU A 82 -2.57 -13.75 4.11
C LEU A 82 -2.51 -12.32 4.62
N CYS A 83 -2.49 -12.13 5.94
CA CYS A 83 -2.50 -10.82 6.59
C CYS A 83 -1.23 -10.63 7.42
N LEU A 84 -0.54 -9.54 7.18
CA LEU A 84 0.69 -9.15 7.89
C LEU A 84 0.45 -7.85 8.65
N LEU A 85 0.87 -7.81 9.92
CA LEU A 85 0.94 -6.57 10.69
C LEU A 85 2.37 -6.05 10.69
N LEU A 86 2.57 -4.90 10.08
CA LEU A 86 3.86 -4.22 9.98
C LEU A 86 3.92 -3.06 10.96
N THR A 87 5.03 -2.96 11.71
CA THR A 87 5.26 -1.91 12.70
C THR A 87 6.62 -1.25 12.52
N GLY A 88 6.81 -0.09 13.14
CA GLY A 88 8.04 0.68 13.05
C GLY A 88 7.87 2.03 12.37
N THR A 89 8.96 2.77 12.23
CA THR A 89 8.93 4.13 11.66
C THR A 89 8.66 4.16 10.15
N ALA A 90 9.11 3.16 9.40
CA ALA A 90 8.89 3.11 7.95
C ALA A 90 7.42 2.83 7.58
N PRO A 91 6.71 1.84 8.17
CA PRO A 91 5.27 1.71 7.99
C PRO A 91 4.49 2.96 8.41
N ALA A 92 4.87 3.61 9.53
CA ALA A 92 4.21 4.83 9.98
C ALA A 92 4.38 5.99 8.99
N GLN A 93 5.53 6.12 8.35
CA GLN A 93 5.77 7.12 7.30
C GLN A 93 4.93 6.84 6.05
N LEU A 94 4.85 5.59 5.62
CA LEU A 94 3.98 5.20 4.49
C LEU A 94 2.52 5.55 4.78
N LEU A 95 2.04 5.25 6.00
CA LEU A 95 0.69 5.60 6.44
C LEU A 95 0.40 7.10 6.40
N GLY A 96 1.41 7.94 6.69
CA GLY A 96 1.29 9.41 6.60
C GLY A 96 1.11 9.92 5.17
N GLY A 97 1.57 9.17 4.18
CA GLY A 97 1.41 9.47 2.74
C GLY A 97 0.13 8.91 2.12
N LEU A 98 -0.56 8.00 2.80
CA LEU A 98 -1.83 7.45 2.30
C LEU A 98 -2.96 8.48 2.48
N PRO A 99 -3.94 8.54 1.54
CA PRO A 99 -5.10 9.39 1.68
C PRO A 99 -5.85 9.07 2.99
N GLU A 100 -6.62 10.03 3.51
CA GLU A 100 -7.35 9.93 4.80
C GLU A 100 -8.34 8.75 4.90
N GLN A 101 -8.36 7.88 3.94
CA GLN A 101 -9.18 6.68 3.96
C GLN A 101 -8.61 5.68 4.98
N PRO A 102 -9.44 5.17 5.90
CA PRO A 102 -9.00 4.22 6.93
C PRO A 102 -8.46 2.90 6.37
N PHE A 103 -8.86 2.51 5.16
CA PHE A 103 -8.25 1.41 4.41
C PHE A 103 -8.41 1.62 2.90
N SER A 104 -7.54 0.97 2.14
CA SER A 104 -7.57 0.95 0.68
C SER A 104 -7.58 -0.50 0.22
N ALA A 105 -8.51 -0.88 -0.65
CA ALA A 105 -8.51 -2.16 -1.34
C ALA A 105 -7.92 -1.93 -2.74
N ARG A 106 -6.91 -2.73 -3.11
CA ARG A 106 -6.24 -2.65 -4.40
C ARG A 106 -6.37 -3.97 -5.12
N GLY A 107 -6.54 -3.92 -6.40
CA GLY A 107 -6.48 -5.08 -7.27
C GLY A 107 -5.05 -5.38 -7.71
N GLU A 108 -4.87 -5.98 -8.85
CA GLU A 108 -3.65 -6.59 -9.42
C GLU A 108 -2.42 -5.66 -9.60
N THR A 109 -2.37 -4.50 -8.96
CA THR A 109 -1.34 -3.47 -9.24
C THR A 109 0.02 -3.69 -8.58
N CYS A 110 0.17 -4.73 -7.73
CA CYS A 110 1.42 -4.98 -7.01
C CYS A 110 1.81 -6.47 -7.05
N PRO A 111 2.22 -7.03 -8.19
CA PRO A 111 2.59 -8.45 -8.27
C PRO A 111 3.77 -8.82 -7.36
N GLY A 112 4.74 -7.92 -7.18
CA GLY A 112 5.86 -8.10 -6.26
C GLY A 112 5.47 -8.17 -4.79
N ALA A 113 4.37 -7.51 -4.39
CA ALA A 113 3.90 -7.52 -3.02
C ALA A 113 3.44 -8.92 -2.58
N ALA A 114 2.75 -9.67 -3.44
CA ALA A 114 2.28 -11.02 -3.12
C ALA A 114 3.45 -11.98 -2.85
N GLU A 115 4.50 -11.92 -3.67
CA GLU A 115 5.73 -12.72 -3.48
C GLU A 115 6.40 -12.37 -2.15
N LEU A 116 6.61 -11.07 -1.87
CA LEU A 116 7.24 -10.61 -0.64
C LEU A 116 6.43 -10.99 0.60
N MET A 117 5.10 -10.92 0.54
CA MET A 117 4.23 -11.35 1.62
C MET A 117 4.35 -12.86 1.87
N GLY A 118 4.37 -13.70 0.83
CA GLY A 118 4.59 -15.12 0.95
C GLY A 118 5.94 -15.46 1.60
N ARG A 119 7.02 -14.77 1.22
CA ARG A 119 8.35 -14.93 1.84
C ARG A 119 8.38 -14.49 3.30
N LEU A 120 7.66 -13.44 3.66
CA LEU A 120 7.54 -12.96 5.05
C LEU A 120 6.74 -13.91 5.93
N ALA A 121 5.74 -14.60 5.37
CA ALA A 121 4.93 -15.61 6.07
C ALA A 121 5.67 -16.92 6.23
N GLY A 122 6.59 -17.25 5.32
CA GLY A 122 7.38 -18.48 5.36
C GLY A 122 8.49 -18.46 6.41
N GLU A 123 8.97 -19.65 6.80
CA GLU A 123 10.10 -19.81 7.72
C GLU A 123 11.43 -19.29 7.15
N GLU A 124 11.49 -19.09 5.83
CA GLU A 124 12.67 -18.60 5.10
C GLU A 124 12.99 -17.11 5.37
N ALA A 125 12.14 -16.41 6.11
CA ALA A 125 12.33 -14.99 6.39
C ALA A 125 13.63 -14.67 7.14
N GLY A 126 14.39 -15.69 7.59
CA GLY A 126 15.70 -15.52 8.20
C GLY A 126 15.66 -14.79 9.55
N GLY A 127 16.83 -14.27 9.99
CA GLY A 127 16.91 -13.48 11.20
C GLY A 127 16.27 -12.10 11.08
N SER A 128 16.16 -11.40 12.19
CA SER A 128 15.53 -10.08 12.35
C SER A 128 15.91 -9.08 11.23
N ARG A 129 17.20 -9.00 10.89
CA ARG A 129 17.69 -8.12 9.82
C ARG A 129 17.11 -8.47 8.45
N ALA A 130 17.13 -9.75 8.07
CA ALA A 130 16.63 -10.19 6.77
C ALA A 130 15.12 -9.95 6.67
N ARG A 131 14.40 -10.21 7.76
CA ARG A 131 12.95 -9.93 7.86
C ARG A 131 12.65 -8.45 7.71
N SER A 132 13.39 -7.56 8.38
CA SER A 132 13.23 -6.11 8.22
C SER A 132 13.53 -5.64 6.79
N GLN A 133 14.51 -6.24 6.11
CA GLN A 133 14.78 -5.94 4.69
C GLN A 133 13.60 -6.34 3.79
N LEU A 134 12.97 -7.50 4.03
CA LEU A 134 11.77 -7.91 3.29
C LEU A 134 10.58 -7.00 3.57
N VAL A 135 10.37 -6.59 4.84
CA VAL A 135 9.33 -5.62 5.18
C VAL A 135 9.56 -4.30 4.45
N PHE A 136 10.80 -3.80 4.43
CA PHE A 136 11.12 -2.55 3.73
C PHE A 136 10.92 -2.68 2.21
N ALA A 137 11.30 -3.80 1.60
CA ALA A 137 11.03 -4.07 0.20
C ALA A 137 9.52 -4.08 -0.11
N LEU A 138 8.72 -4.73 0.75
CA LEU A 138 7.26 -4.72 0.63
C LEU A 138 6.69 -3.30 0.70
N LEU A 139 7.17 -2.46 1.63
CA LEU A 139 6.74 -1.08 1.74
C LEU A 139 7.09 -0.26 0.48
N CYS A 140 8.24 -0.51 -0.14
CA CYS A 140 8.61 0.14 -1.40
C CYS A 140 7.68 -0.28 -2.55
N GLU A 141 7.32 -1.56 -2.66
CA GLU A 141 6.35 -2.03 -3.65
C GLU A 141 4.98 -1.38 -3.45
N LEU A 142 4.51 -1.33 -2.20
CA LEU A 142 3.23 -0.70 -1.86
C LEU A 142 3.22 0.81 -2.16
N ALA A 143 4.32 1.51 -1.89
CA ALA A 143 4.46 2.93 -2.20
C ALA A 143 4.48 3.19 -3.71
N ASN A 144 5.17 2.35 -4.49
CA ASN A 144 5.23 2.47 -5.95
C ASN A 144 3.86 2.25 -6.59
N ALA A 145 3.07 1.32 -6.06
CA ALA A 145 1.72 1.08 -6.55
C ALA A 145 0.76 2.24 -6.25
N ASP A 146 1.01 3.01 -5.18
CA ASP A 146 0.27 4.23 -4.87
C ASP A 146 0.66 5.37 -5.81
N SER A 147 1.87 5.33 -6.36
CA SER A 147 2.37 6.25 -7.39
C SER A 147 1.70 6.08 -8.76
N ALA A 148 0.77 5.14 -8.93
CA ALA A 148 -0.26 5.22 -9.96
C ALA A 148 -1.19 6.40 -9.62
N ALA A 149 -0.60 7.60 -9.54
CA ALA A 149 -1.32 8.86 -9.50
C ALA A 149 -2.39 8.84 -10.60
N PRO A 150 -3.56 9.44 -10.36
CA PRO A 150 -4.54 9.59 -11.42
C PRO A 150 -3.82 10.14 -12.65
N PRO A 151 -4.14 9.67 -13.86
CA PRO A 151 -3.43 10.09 -15.05
C PRO A 151 -3.35 11.61 -15.04
N LEU A 152 -2.13 12.12 -15.04
CA LEU A 152 -1.89 13.56 -15.04
C LEU A 152 -2.71 14.19 -16.16
N PRO A 153 -3.30 15.35 -15.95
CA PRO A 153 -3.91 16.09 -17.05
C PRO A 153 -2.95 16.11 -18.25
N PRO A 154 -3.43 15.91 -19.48
CA PRO A 154 -2.57 15.76 -20.66
C PRO A 154 -1.49 16.83 -20.78
N LEU A 155 -1.82 18.07 -20.40
CA LEU A 155 -0.89 19.20 -20.37
C LEU A 155 0.22 19.02 -19.33
N ALA A 156 -0.11 18.52 -18.14
CA ALA A 156 0.88 18.27 -17.08
C ALA A 156 1.80 17.09 -17.44
N ALA A 157 1.25 16.06 -18.05
CA ALA A 157 2.03 14.93 -18.56
C ALA A 157 3.01 15.40 -19.66
N ALA A 158 2.55 16.18 -20.63
CA ALA A 158 3.37 16.73 -21.70
C ALA A 158 4.49 17.66 -21.13
N ALA A 159 4.17 18.47 -20.12
CA ALA A 159 5.16 19.33 -19.45
C ALA A 159 6.27 18.51 -18.77
N ILE A 160 5.91 17.45 -18.06
CA ILE A 160 6.87 16.57 -17.39
C ILE A 160 7.76 15.84 -18.40
N GLU A 161 7.20 15.34 -19.49
CA GLU A 161 7.97 14.70 -20.55
C GLU A 161 8.94 15.67 -21.23
N ASP A 162 8.49 16.90 -21.51
CA ASP A 162 9.34 17.91 -22.11
C ASP A 162 10.48 18.33 -21.15
N ILE A 163 10.19 18.50 -19.87
CA ILE A 163 11.21 18.78 -18.84
C ILE A 163 12.22 17.63 -18.74
N ARG A 164 11.75 16.37 -18.72
CA ARG A 164 12.64 15.20 -18.65
C ARG A 164 13.56 15.11 -19.87
N ALA A 165 13.02 15.36 -21.07
CA ALA A 165 13.78 15.31 -22.30
C ALA A 165 14.84 16.44 -22.41
N ASN A 166 14.57 17.60 -21.82
CA ASN A 166 15.34 18.82 -21.99
C ASN A 166 15.89 19.41 -20.69
N TYR A 167 15.90 18.65 -19.58
CA TYR A 167 16.28 19.16 -18.25
C TYR A 167 17.69 19.74 -18.21
N ALA A 168 18.59 19.35 -19.10
CA ALA A 168 19.95 19.89 -19.22
C ALA A 168 20.01 21.25 -19.92
N GLY A 169 18.94 21.66 -20.63
CA GLY A 169 18.77 23.00 -21.18
C GLY A 169 17.95 23.82 -20.21
N LEU A 170 18.60 24.75 -19.48
CA LEU A 170 17.91 25.65 -18.56
C LEU A 170 16.95 26.56 -19.32
N TYR A 171 15.73 26.15 -19.53
CA TYR A 171 14.68 27.00 -20.06
C TYR A 171 13.65 27.33 -18.96
N GLY A 172 13.14 28.56 -19.02
CA GLY A 172 12.17 29.06 -18.05
C GLY A 172 10.73 28.63 -18.39
N VAL A 173 9.81 28.99 -17.51
CA VAL A 173 8.36 28.78 -17.70
C VAL A 173 7.85 29.36 -19.02
N GLU A 174 8.50 30.42 -19.52
CA GLU A 174 8.15 31.09 -20.79
C GLU A 174 8.33 30.18 -21.98
N GLU A 175 9.51 29.60 -22.12
CA GLU A 175 9.83 28.69 -23.22
C GLU A 175 8.99 27.40 -23.15
N LEU A 176 8.79 26.87 -21.93
CA LEU A 176 7.92 25.72 -21.71
C LEU A 176 6.48 26.02 -22.17
N SER A 177 5.95 27.22 -21.85
CA SER A 177 4.61 27.63 -22.26
C SER A 177 4.46 27.71 -23.77
N GLU A 178 5.47 28.26 -24.47
CA GLU A 178 5.49 28.36 -25.93
C GLU A 178 5.51 26.96 -26.57
N ARG A 179 6.35 26.05 -26.07
CA ARG A 179 6.46 24.68 -26.59
C ARG A 179 5.19 23.85 -26.39
N LEU A 180 4.49 24.09 -25.29
CA LEU A 180 3.22 23.43 -24.99
C LEU A 180 2.01 24.15 -25.58
N GLY A 181 2.20 25.30 -26.22
CA GLY A 181 1.13 26.06 -26.86
C GLY A 181 0.11 26.64 -25.87
N VAL A 182 0.52 26.91 -24.61
CA VAL A 182 -0.35 27.44 -23.55
C VAL A 182 -0.04 28.90 -23.24
N SER A 183 -1.08 29.68 -22.89
CA SER A 183 -0.93 31.07 -22.48
C SER A 183 -0.45 31.17 -21.02
N LYS A 184 0.39 32.16 -20.72
CA LYS A 184 0.81 32.49 -19.34
C LYS A 184 -0.30 33.03 -18.45
N ALA A 185 -1.49 33.29 -18.99
CA ALA A 185 -2.60 33.95 -18.32
C ALA A 185 -3.64 32.95 -17.79
N THR A 186 -3.21 31.78 -17.35
CA THR A 186 -4.12 30.80 -16.74
C THR A 186 -3.76 30.60 -15.28
#